data_f7376f1e473a13d4b17417d2f79f0a0b
#
_entry.id   f7376f1e473a13d4b17417d2f79f0a0b
#
_cell.length_a   1.000
_cell.length_b   1.000
_cell.length_c   1.000
_cell.angle_alpha   90.00
_cell.angle_beta   90.00
_cell.angle_gamma   90.00
#
_symmetry.space_group_name_H-M   'P 1'
#
loop_
_entity.id
_entity.type
_entity.pdbx_description
1 polymer ?
#
loop_
_entity_poly.entity_id
_entity_poly.type
_entity_poly.pdbx_seq_one_letter_code
_entity_poly.pdbx_strand_id
1 'polypeptide(L)'
;MILNLDGTKPIYIQISEWLENEILTGSFESDQKVYSQYQLAEMFNINPATAAKGLTILAEEGILYKKRGLGMFVSNSARGMILSKRKNQTLKRLVFEIVLEAHRLNVSKEELISMIEEVTIEEAEE
;
A
#
# COMPACT_ATOMS: atom_id res chain seq x y z
N MET A 1 13.35 -2.51 -5.90
CA MET A 1 12.38 -1.67 -5.18
C MET A 1 13.05 -0.44 -4.60
N ILE A 2 12.53 0.71 -4.90
CA ILE A 2 13.10 1.98 -4.46
C ILE A 2 12.10 2.70 -3.57
N LEU A 3 12.55 3.10 -2.39
CA LEU A 3 11.75 3.94 -1.51
C LEU A 3 11.86 5.39 -1.95
N ASN A 4 10.76 6.11 -1.86
CA ASN A 4 10.74 7.53 -2.17
C ASN A 4 11.22 8.32 -0.94
N LEU A 5 12.39 8.92 -1.03
CA LEU A 5 12.98 9.68 0.08
C LEU A 5 12.61 11.16 0.05
N ASP A 6 11.79 11.59 -0.91
CA ASP A 6 11.43 13.00 -1.09
C ASP A 6 10.40 13.52 -0.08
N GLY A 7 10.02 12.72 0.87
CA GLY A 7 9.35 13.21 2.07
C GLY A 7 7.84 13.39 2.01
N THR A 8 7.15 12.98 0.96
CA THR A 8 5.69 13.05 0.93
C THR A 8 5.03 11.97 1.78
N LYS A 9 5.70 10.83 1.91
CA LYS A 9 5.24 9.72 2.78
C LYS A 9 6.39 9.28 3.68
N PRO A 10 6.13 9.08 4.98
CA PRO A 10 7.13 8.50 5.87
C PRO A 10 7.60 7.13 5.36
N ILE A 11 8.86 6.80 5.61
CA ILE A 11 9.44 5.54 5.15
C ILE A 11 8.67 4.33 5.70
N TYR A 12 8.25 4.38 6.98
CA TYR A 12 7.54 3.24 7.57
C TYR A 12 6.19 2.97 6.91
N ILE A 13 5.52 4.02 6.39
CA ILE A 13 4.29 3.87 5.61
C ILE A 13 4.59 3.21 4.27
N GLN A 14 5.68 3.62 3.61
CA GLN A 14 6.10 3.01 2.35
C GLN A 14 6.42 1.52 2.52
N ILE A 15 7.04 1.14 3.64
CA ILE A 15 7.30 -0.26 3.96
C ILE A 15 6.00 -1.04 4.11
N SER A 16 5.02 -0.50 4.86
CA SER A 16 3.74 -1.18 5.03
C SER A 16 3.01 -1.35 3.70
N GLU A 17 3.02 -0.34 2.85
CA GLU A 17 2.40 -0.41 1.52
C GLU A 17 3.11 -1.40 0.60
N TRP A 18 4.44 -1.47 0.67
CA TRP A 18 5.20 -2.44 -0.09
C TRP A 18 4.83 -3.87 0.31
N LEU A 19 4.73 -4.13 1.62
CA LEU A 19 4.33 -5.45 2.12
C LEU A 19 2.90 -5.79 1.68
N GLU A 20 1.99 -4.81 1.71
CA GLU A 20 0.63 -5.01 1.20
C GLU A 20 0.65 -5.44 -0.26
N ASN A 21 1.47 -4.79 -1.09
CA ASN A 21 1.60 -5.15 -2.50
C ASN A 21 2.11 -6.57 -2.68
N GLU A 22 3.08 -6.98 -1.86
CA GLU A 22 3.61 -8.35 -1.90
C GLU A 22 2.53 -9.37 -1.54
N ILE A 23 1.67 -9.05 -0.59
CA ILE A 23 0.54 -9.91 -0.24
C ILE A 23 -0.47 -9.96 -1.39
N LEU A 24 -0.80 -8.82 -1.99
CA LEU A 24 -1.76 -8.75 -3.09
C LEU A 24 -1.28 -9.50 -4.34
N THR A 25 0.02 -9.48 -4.60
CA THR A 25 0.59 -10.16 -5.78
C THR A 25 0.87 -11.64 -5.54
N GLY A 26 0.62 -12.13 -4.33
CA GLY A 26 0.78 -13.54 -3.99
C GLY A 26 2.17 -13.95 -3.55
N SER A 27 3.08 -12.98 -3.33
CA SER A 27 4.42 -13.28 -2.81
C SER A 27 4.37 -13.88 -1.41
N PHE A 28 3.33 -13.52 -0.64
CA PHE A 28 3.05 -14.12 0.66
C PHE A 28 1.62 -14.62 0.67
N GLU A 29 1.44 -15.87 1.07
CA GLU A 29 0.12 -16.49 1.22
C GLU A 29 -0.36 -16.37 2.68
N SER A 30 -1.62 -16.73 2.91
CA SER A 30 -2.18 -16.77 4.27
C SER A 30 -1.33 -17.66 5.17
N ASP A 31 -1.11 -17.19 6.39
CA ASP A 31 -0.33 -17.87 7.43
C ASP A 31 1.16 -18.02 7.11
N GLN A 32 1.62 -17.41 6.04
CA GLN A 32 3.04 -17.39 5.71
C GLN A 32 3.75 -16.31 6.52
N LYS A 33 4.97 -16.63 6.95
CA LYS A 33 5.82 -15.67 7.67
C LYS A 33 6.35 -14.61 6.71
N VAL A 34 6.27 -13.34 7.13
CA VAL A 34 6.84 -12.23 6.35
C VAL A 34 8.26 -11.92 6.81
N TYR A 35 8.91 -10.99 6.12
CA TYR A 35 10.25 -10.53 6.49
C TYR A 35 10.28 -9.93 7.89
N SER A 36 11.37 -10.18 8.63
CA SER A 36 11.60 -9.55 9.93
C SER A 36 12.00 -8.08 9.72
N GLN A 37 11.93 -7.30 10.81
CA GLN A 37 12.40 -5.92 10.78
C GLN A 37 13.87 -5.82 10.35
N TYR A 38 14.68 -6.80 10.70
CA TYR A 38 16.10 -6.80 10.36
C TYR A 38 16.32 -7.11 8.89
N GLN A 39 15.55 -8.05 8.34
CA GLN A 39 15.58 -8.36 6.92
C GLN A 39 15.13 -7.15 6.08
N LEU A 40 14.05 -6.52 6.48
CA LEU A 40 13.55 -5.31 5.79
C LEU A 40 14.55 -4.17 5.87
N ALA A 41 15.18 -3.98 7.03
CA ALA A 41 16.19 -2.95 7.22
C ALA A 41 17.37 -3.15 6.27
N GLU A 42 17.81 -4.40 6.10
CA GLU A 42 18.88 -4.73 5.18
C GLU A 42 18.46 -4.55 3.72
N MET A 43 17.27 -5.06 3.36
CA MET A 43 16.76 -4.97 1.99
C MET A 43 16.62 -3.53 1.50
N PHE A 44 16.17 -2.63 2.36
CA PHE A 44 15.89 -1.24 2.00
C PHE A 44 16.93 -0.25 2.52
N ASN A 45 17.95 -0.74 3.21
CA ASN A 45 19.00 0.10 3.81
C ASN A 45 18.41 1.19 4.73
N ILE A 46 17.57 0.78 5.66
CA ILE A 46 16.90 1.66 6.62
C ILE A 46 17.13 1.18 8.04
N ASN A 47 16.75 2.01 9.00
CA ASN A 47 16.83 1.67 10.41
C ASN A 47 15.84 0.53 10.74
N PRO A 48 16.25 -0.53 11.46
CA PRO A 48 15.35 -1.60 11.87
C PRO A 48 14.12 -1.13 12.64
N ALA A 49 14.24 -0.07 13.44
CA ALA A 49 13.09 0.48 14.17
C ALA A 49 12.03 1.05 13.22
N THR A 50 12.46 1.64 12.11
CA THR A 50 11.56 2.15 11.07
C THR A 50 10.84 1.00 10.38
N ALA A 51 11.57 -0.06 10.07
CA ALA A 51 10.97 -1.28 9.49
C ALA A 51 9.97 -1.91 10.47
N ALA A 52 10.31 -1.98 11.76
CA ALA A 52 9.42 -2.50 12.79
C ALA A 52 8.11 -1.71 12.86
N LYS A 53 8.19 -0.39 12.72
CA LYS A 53 7.01 0.49 12.75
C LYS A 53 6.06 0.16 11.58
N GLY A 54 6.61 -0.10 10.40
CA GLY A 54 5.83 -0.54 9.24
C GLY A 54 5.10 -1.85 9.48
N LEU A 55 5.80 -2.83 10.07
CA LEU A 55 5.21 -4.12 10.43
C LEU A 55 4.10 -3.95 11.49
N THR A 56 4.34 -3.11 12.48
CA THR A 56 3.40 -2.86 13.57
C THR A 56 2.07 -2.29 13.05
N ILE A 57 2.13 -1.37 12.08
CA ILE A 57 0.92 -0.81 11.46
C ILE A 57 0.05 -1.92 10.89
N LEU A 58 0.64 -2.83 10.14
CA LEU A 58 -0.11 -3.94 9.52
C LEU A 58 -0.65 -4.91 10.58
N ALA A 59 0.09 -5.12 11.65
CA ALA A 59 -0.39 -5.95 12.76
C ALA A 59 -1.57 -5.29 13.49
N GLU A 60 -1.50 -3.99 13.72
CA GLU A 60 -2.60 -3.24 14.34
C GLU A 60 -3.86 -3.25 13.48
N GLU A 61 -3.70 -3.27 12.18
CA GLU A 61 -4.81 -3.35 11.23
C GLU A 61 -5.34 -4.77 11.05
N GLY A 62 -4.69 -5.76 11.63
CA GLY A 62 -5.10 -7.16 11.53
C GLY A 62 -4.69 -7.83 10.23
N ILE A 63 -3.91 -7.15 9.38
CA ILE A 63 -3.39 -7.72 8.13
C ILE A 63 -2.29 -8.73 8.42
N LEU A 64 -1.47 -8.45 9.42
CA LEU A 64 -0.48 -9.38 9.96
C LEU A 64 -0.86 -9.76 11.38
N TYR A 65 -0.36 -10.90 11.85
CA TYR A 65 -0.48 -11.28 13.25
C TYR A 65 0.88 -11.80 13.75
N LYS A 66 1.13 -11.57 15.03
CA LYS A 66 2.39 -11.94 15.63
C LYS A 66 2.28 -13.30 16.31
N LYS A 67 3.27 -14.17 16.07
CA LYS A 67 3.47 -15.37 16.88
C LYS A 67 4.71 -15.13 17.72
N ARG A 68 4.53 -15.11 19.03
CA ARG A 68 5.62 -14.82 19.98
C ARG A 68 6.82 -15.72 19.74
N GLY A 69 7.99 -15.11 19.55
CA GLY A 69 9.24 -15.83 19.29
C GLY A 69 9.41 -16.34 17.86
N LEU A 70 8.39 -16.24 17.02
CA LEU A 70 8.43 -16.77 15.65
C LEU A 70 8.38 -15.69 14.57
N GLY A 71 7.80 -14.52 14.85
CA GLY A 71 7.73 -13.42 13.91
C GLY A 71 6.31 -13.00 13.54
N MET A 72 6.18 -12.35 12.40
CA MET A 72 4.91 -11.86 11.86
C MET A 72 4.44 -12.73 10.72
N PHE A 73 3.14 -12.97 10.66
CA PHE A 73 2.52 -13.88 9.68
C PHE A 73 1.31 -13.20 9.04
N VAL A 74 0.99 -13.58 7.80
CA VAL A 74 -0.13 -13.04 7.04
C VAL A 74 -1.45 -13.62 7.55
N SER A 75 -2.42 -12.75 7.89
CA SER A 75 -3.75 -13.19 8.32
C SER A 75 -4.51 -13.85 7.17
N ASN A 76 -5.45 -14.74 7.50
CA ASN A 76 -6.32 -15.38 6.51
C ASN A 76 -7.14 -14.37 5.70
N SER A 77 -7.53 -13.26 6.32
CA SER A 77 -8.35 -12.22 5.69
C SER A 77 -7.54 -11.05 5.13
N ALA A 78 -6.20 -11.16 5.11
CA ALA A 78 -5.31 -10.04 4.76
C ALA A 78 -5.63 -9.44 3.40
N ARG A 79 -5.77 -10.26 2.36
CA ARG A 79 -6.03 -9.76 1.01
C ARG A 79 -7.32 -8.93 0.95
N GLY A 80 -8.40 -9.47 1.51
CA GLY A 80 -9.68 -8.76 1.53
C GLY A 80 -9.61 -7.46 2.32
N MET A 81 -8.89 -7.47 3.43
CA MET A 81 -8.70 -6.28 4.26
C MET A 81 -7.92 -5.20 3.54
N ILE A 82 -6.85 -5.58 2.83
CA ILE A 82 -6.04 -4.63 2.05
C ILE A 82 -6.87 -4.02 0.92
N LEU A 83 -7.59 -4.85 0.18
CA LEU A 83 -8.43 -4.38 -0.93
C LEU A 83 -9.50 -3.41 -0.43
N SER A 84 -10.16 -3.74 0.66
CA SER A 84 -11.19 -2.88 1.26
C SER A 84 -10.61 -1.54 1.73
N LYS A 85 -9.48 -1.59 2.42
CA LYS A 85 -8.79 -0.40 2.91
C LYS A 85 -8.38 0.52 1.75
N ARG A 86 -7.77 -0.04 0.71
CA ARG A 86 -7.30 0.75 -0.42
C ARG A 86 -8.44 1.34 -1.24
N LYS A 87 -9.53 0.59 -1.41
CA LYS A 87 -10.72 1.10 -2.09
C LYS A 87 -11.35 2.24 -1.30
N ASN A 88 -11.54 2.05 0.01
CA ASN A 88 -12.29 2.99 0.84
C ASN A 88 -11.47 4.20 1.30
N GLN A 89 -10.15 4.13 1.27
CA GLN A 89 -9.26 5.22 1.68
C GLN A 89 -8.50 5.78 0.49
N THR A 90 -7.61 5.00 -0.10
CA THR A 90 -6.70 5.48 -1.16
C THR A 90 -7.44 5.84 -2.44
N LEU A 91 -8.27 4.93 -2.94
CA LEU A 91 -8.98 5.17 -4.21
C LEU A 91 -9.98 6.33 -4.08
N LYS A 92 -10.72 6.38 -2.97
CA LYS A 92 -11.66 7.48 -2.74
C LYS A 92 -10.95 8.82 -2.64
N ARG A 93 -9.79 8.86 -2.00
CA ARG A 93 -8.98 10.09 -1.92
C ARG A 93 -8.52 10.53 -3.30
N LEU A 94 -8.05 9.61 -4.13
CA LEU A 94 -7.62 9.92 -5.49
C LEU A 94 -8.78 10.43 -6.35
N VAL A 95 -9.96 9.83 -6.20
CA VAL A 95 -11.17 10.31 -6.90
C VAL A 95 -11.50 11.73 -6.47
N PHE A 96 -11.45 12.02 -5.17
CA PHE A 96 -11.67 13.38 -4.68
C PHE A 96 -10.66 14.36 -5.30
N GLU A 97 -9.40 13.98 -5.35
CA GLU A 97 -8.33 14.82 -5.90
C GLU A 97 -8.56 15.13 -7.38
N ILE A 98 -8.93 14.13 -8.20
CA ILE A 98 -9.16 14.38 -9.62
C ILE A 98 -10.42 15.21 -9.86
N VAL A 99 -11.47 15.02 -9.07
CA VAL A 99 -12.68 15.83 -9.17
C VAL A 99 -12.38 17.29 -8.81
N LEU A 100 -11.60 17.50 -7.76
CA LEU A 100 -11.19 18.84 -7.34
C LEU A 100 -10.36 19.55 -8.42
N GLU A 101 -9.41 18.83 -9.01
CA GLU A 101 -8.58 19.39 -10.09
C GLU A 101 -9.42 19.72 -11.32
N ALA A 102 -10.33 18.84 -11.72
CA ALA A 102 -11.24 19.08 -12.83
C ALA A 102 -12.06 20.35 -12.59
N HIS A 103 -12.54 20.55 -11.36
CA HIS A 103 -13.29 21.74 -10.98
C HIS A 103 -12.44 23.01 -11.16
N ARG A 104 -11.19 22.97 -10.72
CA ARG A 104 -10.25 24.11 -10.85
C ARG A 104 -9.99 24.47 -12.32
N LEU A 105 -10.01 23.49 -13.20
CA LEU A 105 -9.73 23.69 -14.63
C LEU A 105 -10.99 23.88 -15.46
N ASN A 106 -12.16 23.96 -14.84
CA ASN A 106 -13.46 24.07 -15.50
C ASN A 106 -13.71 22.90 -16.47
N VAL A 107 -13.23 21.71 -16.12
CA VAL A 107 -13.52 20.48 -16.84
C VAL A 107 -14.83 19.91 -16.29
N SER A 108 -15.79 19.65 -17.19
CA SER A 108 -17.08 19.10 -16.79
C SER A 108 -16.96 17.66 -16.32
N LYS A 109 -17.94 17.21 -15.54
CA LYS A 109 -17.98 15.82 -15.09
C LYS A 109 -18.05 14.86 -16.27
N GLU A 110 -18.81 15.21 -17.30
CA GLU A 110 -18.94 14.40 -18.53
C GLU A 110 -17.59 14.27 -19.24
N GLU A 111 -16.84 15.37 -19.35
CA GLU A 111 -15.51 15.34 -19.94
C GLU A 111 -14.54 14.50 -19.10
N LEU A 112 -14.61 14.65 -17.77
CA LEU A 112 -13.78 13.88 -16.86
C LEU A 112 -14.06 12.38 -17.00
N ILE A 113 -15.33 11.99 -17.10
CA ILE A 113 -15.71 10.58 -17.30
C ILE A 113 -15.13 10.07 -18.61
N SER A 114 -15.21 10.86 -19.68
CA SER A 114 -14.62 10.50 -20.97
C SER A 114 -13.12 10.29 -20.87
N MET A 115 -12.43 11.14 -20.13
CA MET A 115 -10.98 10.98 -19.89
C MET A 115 -10.68 9.67 -19.17
N ILE A 116 -11.50 9.31 -18.19
CA ILE A 116 -11.35 8.04 -17.46
C ILE A 116 -11.54 6.85 -18.40
N GLU A 117 -12.56 6.92 -19.27
CA GLU A 117 -12.86 5.85 -20.21
C GLU A 117 -11.77 5.65 -21.26
N GLU A 118 -11.02 6.69 -21.58
CA GLU A 118 -9.90 6.63 -22.55
C GLU A 118 -8.64 5.96 -21.98
N VAL A 119 -8.52 5.87 -20.64
CA VAL A 119 -7.34 5.26 -20.02
C VAL A 119 -7.42 3.74 -20.12
N THR A 120 -6.37 3.12 -20.64
CA THR A 120 -6.26 1.66 -20.66
C THR A 120 -5.30 1.22 -19.55
N ILE A 121 -5.45 -0.02 -19.10
CA ILE A 121 -4.55 -0.58 -18.08
C ILE A 121 -3.11 -0.57 -18.56
N GLU A 122 -2.89 -0.84 -19.84
CA GLU A 122 -1.55 -0.84 -20.43
C GLU A 122 -0.90 0.54 -20.34
N GLU A 123 -1.65 1.60 -20.61
CA GLU A 123 -1.16 2.98 -20.46
C GLU A 123 -0.86 3.32 -19.00
N ALA A 124 -1.71 2.86 -18.10
CA ALA A 124 -1.57 3.14 -16.68
C ALA A 124 -0.33 2.48 -16.07
N GLU A 125 0.12 1.37 -16.63
CA GLU A 125 1.28 0.62 -16.13
C GLU A 125 2.62 1.10 -16.70
N GLU A 126 2.60 1.98 -17.68
CA GLU A 126 3.83 2.55 -18.26
C GLU A 126 4.49 3.63 -17.37
#